data_213374cdb51d0fff3810f063c2b4bfda
#
_entry.id   213374cdb51d0fff3810f063c2b4bfda
#
_cell.length_a   1.000
_cell.length_b   1.000
_cell.length_c   1.000
_cell.angle_alpha   90.00
_cell.angle_beta   90.00
_cell.angle_gamma   90.00
#
_symmetry.space_group_name_H-M   'P 1'
#
loop_
_entity.id
_entity.type
_entity.pdbx_description
1 polymer ?
#
loop_
_entity_poly.entity_id
_entity_poly.type
_entity_poly.pdbx_seq_one_letter_code
_entity_poly.pdbx_strand_id
1 'polypeptide(L)'
;AADERQCLPTPMRMLIAQLHQQLKALDEQVSQLEQIIAAAAQPDGVERRLQQVPGIGPITSSAVVATVGDARLFANGRQLAAWLGLVPRQHSSGGKDRLLGISKRGDGYVRTLLIHGARSLIQANERRRAGGKSTDAWLDRLLARCHANVAAVALANRNARIVWAMMTSGSTYRARAAA
;
A
#
# COMPACT_ATOMS: atom_id res chain seq x y z
N ALA A 1 -19.40 -11.77 -28.01
CA ALA A 1 -20.81 -11.92 -28.36
C ALA A 1 -21.52 -10.70 -27.79
N ALA A 2 -22.03 -9.84 -28.71
CA ALA A 2 -22.83 -8.69 -28.32
C ALA A 2 -24.18 -9.23 -27.80
N ASP A 3 -24.47 -8.94 -26.54
CA ASP A 3 -25.76 -9.32 -25.93
C ASP A 3 -26.85 -8.43 -26.53
N GLU A 4 -27.66 -9.00 -27.43
CA GLU A 4 -28.76 -8.30 -28.12
C GLU A 4 -29.89 -7.83 -27.17
N ARG A 5 -29.80 -8.16 -25.88
CA ARG A 5 -30.77 -7.76 -24.85
C ARG A 5 -30.49 -6.39 -24.25
N GLN A 6 -29.41 -5.73 -24.61
CA GLN A 6 -29.12 -4.38 -24.12
C GLN A 6 -29.81 -3.34 -24.99
N CYS A 7 -30.82 -2.66 -24.45
CA CYS A 7 -31.56 -1.56 -25.10
C CYS A 7 -30.73 -0.27 -25.30
N LEU A 8 -29.42 -0.37 -25.57
CA LEU A 8 -28.57 0.79 -25.80
C LEU A 8 -28.57 1.19 -27.28
N PRO A 9 -28.76 2.49 -27.60
CA PRO A 9 -28.65 3.00 -28.97
C PRO A 9 -27.27 2.67 -29.57
N THR A 10 -27.24 2.44 -30.89
CA THR A 10 -26.00 2.10 -31.62
C THR A 10 -24.82 3.07 -31.33
N PRO A 11 -25.01 4.42 -31.34
CA PRO A 11 -23.91 5.34 -30.99
C PRO A 11 -23.35 5.13 -29.60
N MET A 12 -24.20 4.80 -28.61
CA MET A 12 -23.76 4.54 -27.25
C MET A 12 -22.90 3.28 -27.16
N ARG A 13 -23.31 2.20 -27.88
CA ARG A 13 -22.53 0.96 -27.97
C ARG A 13 -21.14 1.21 -28.59
N MET A 14 -21.09 2.01 -29.67
CA MET A 14 -19.82 2.38 -30.30
C MET A 14 -18.91 3.17 -29.33
N LEU A 15 -19.47 4.13 -28.60
CA LEU A 15 -18.71 4.91 -27.61
C LEU A 15 -18.18 4.01 -26.48
N ILE A 16 -19.00 3.13 -25.94
CA ILE A 16 -18.59 2.17 -24.89
C ILE A 16 -17.49 1.25 -25.43
N ALA A 17 -17.61 0.75 -26.65
CA ALA A 17 -16.59 -0.10 -27.26
C ALA A 17 -15.26 0.65 -27.42
N GLN A 18 -15.29 1.90 -27.86
CA GLN A 18 -14.10 2.74 -27.98
C GLN A 18 -13.44 3.01 -26.62
N LEU A 19 -14.23 3.36 -25.59
CA LEU A 19 -13.72 3.56 -24.24
C LEU A 19 -13.11 2.27 -23.68
N HIS A 20 -13.72 1.13 -23.94
CA HIS A 20 -13.17 -0.17 -23.51
C HIS A 20 -11.85 -0.51 -24.20
N GLN A 21 -11.70 -0.19 -25.49
CA GLN A 21 -10.41 -0.34 -26.18
C GLN A 21 -9.34 0.57 -25.61
N GLN A 22 -9.67 1.83 -25.33
CA GLN A 22 -8.74 2.76 -24.69
C GLN A 22 -8.31 2.28 -23.29
N LEU A 23 -9.26 1.78 -22.49
CA LEU A 23 -8.96 1.22 -21.17
C LEU A 23 -7.98 0.06 -21.27
N LYS A 24 -8.21 -0.90 -22.19
CA LYS A 24 -7.29 -2.01 -22.41
C LYS A 24 -5.88 -1.56 -22.82
N ALA A 25 -5.79 -0.59 -23.73
CA ALA A 25 -4.50 -0.08 -24.16
C ALA A 25 -3.74 0.59 -23.00
N LEU A 26 -4.44 1.33 -22.13
CA LEU A 26 -3.86 1.92 -20.94
C LEU A 26 -3.41 0.85 -19.92
N ASP A 27 -4.20 -0.19 -19.71
CA ASP A 27 -3.84 -1.31 -18.82
C ASP A 27 -2.58 -2.02 -19.31
N GLU A 28 -2.44 -2.21 -20.63
CA GLU A 28 -1.23 -2.78 -21.24
C GLU A 28 -0.01 -1.87 -21.03
N GLN A 29 -0.15 -0.56 -21.23
CA GLN A 29 0.93 0.41 -20.99
C GLN A 29 1.35 0.43 -19.52
N VAL A 30 0.39 0.43 -18.59
CA VAL A 30 0.67 0.34 -17.14
C VAL A 30 1.46 -0.93 -16.83
N SER A 31 1.02 -2.08 -17.36
CA SER A 31 1.71 -3.36 -17.15
C SER A 31 3.16 -3.34 -17.67
N GLN A 32 3.39 -2.76 -18.85
CA GLN A 32 4.74 -2.61 -19.42
C GLN A 32 5.63 -1.72 -18.52
N LEU A 33 5.11 -0.59 -18.06
CA LEU A 33 5.86 0.30 -17.16
C LEU A 33 6.16 -0.36 -15.81
N GLU A 34 5.23 -1.14 -15.26
CA GLU A 34 5.45 -1.92 -14.05
C GLU A 34 6.59 -2.95 -14.23
N GLN A 35 6.62 -3.61 -15.39
CA GLN A 35 7.70 -4.55 -15.71
C GLN A 35 9.06 -3.85 -15.83
N ILE A 36 9.12 -2.67 -16.45
CA ILE A 36 10.35 -1.87 -16.55
C ILE A 36 10.84 -1.48 -15.16
N ILE A 37 9.96 -0.99 -14.28
CA ILE A 37 10.30 -0.63 -12.90
C ILE A 37 10.81 -1.86 -12.14
N ALA A 38 10.13 -3.01 -12.30
CA ALA A 38 10.53 -4.24 -11.63
C ALA A 38 11.89 -4.77 -12.13
N ALA A 39 12.18 -4.60 -13.42
CA ALA A 39 13.46 -5.01 -14.04
C ALA A 39 14.62 -4.07 -13.66
N ALA A 40 14.34 -2.79 -13.43
CA ALA A 40 15.34 -1.81 -13.01
C ALA A 40 15.85 -2.05 -11.58
N ALA A 41 15.08 -2.76 -10.74
CA ALA A 41 15.49 -3.10 -9.38
C ALA A 41 16.63 -4.16 -9.42
N GLN A 42 17.77 -3.85 -8.81
CA GLN A 42 18.90 -4.79 -8.72
C GLN A 42 18.49 -6.06 -7.95
N PRO A 43 19.01 -7.24 -8.33
CA PRO A 43 18.65 -8.53 -7.72
C PRO A 43 18.80 -8.55 -6.19
N ASP A 44 19.90 -7.99 -5.68
CA ASP A 44 20.20 -7.89 -4.24
C ASP A 44 19.96 -6.48 -3.67
N GLY A 45 19.27 -5.64 -4.44
CA GLY A 45 18.98 -4.25 -4.08
C GLY A 45 17.99 -4.11 -2.92
N VAL A 46 17.97 -2.90 -2.36
CA VAL A 46 17.05 -2.53 -1.28
C VAL A 46 15.61 -2.74 -1.71
N GLU A 47 15.27 -2.38 -2.94
CA GLU A 47 13.93 -2.50 -3.53
C GLU A 47 13.43 -3.95 -3.49
N ARG A 48 14.26 -4.91 -3.90
CA ARG A 48 13.91 -6.34 -3.89
C ARG A 48 13.68 -6.86 -2.47
N ARG A 49 14.50 -6.42 -1.51
CA ARG A 49 14.29 -6.77 -0.11
C ARG A 49 12.97 -6.20 0.42
N LEU A 50 12.66 -4.93 0.11
CA LEU A 50 11.42 -4.29 0.54
C LEU A 50 10.17 -4.96 -0.03
N GLN A 51 10.23 -5.54 -1.23
CA GLN A 51 9.12 -6.29 -1.84
C GLN A 51 8.75 -7.57 -1.07
N GLN A 52 9.61 -8.03 -0.16
CA GLN A 52 9.27 -9.15 0.73
C GLN A 52 8.24 -8.75 1.81
N VAL A 53 8.06 -7.45 2.04
CA VAL A 53 7.08 -6.95 3.02
C VAL A 53 5.69 -7.02 2.39
N PRO A 54 4.72 -7.73 3.00
CA PRO A 54 3.37 -7.80 2.48
C PRO A 54 2.74 -6.42 2.29
N GLY A 55 2.21 -6.18 1.09
CA GLY A 55 1.63 -4.90 0.68
C GLY A 55 2.64 -3.88 0.13
N ILE A 56 3.91 -4.28 -0.09
CA ILE A 56 4.90 -3.47 -0.80
C ILE A 56 5.26 -4.15 -2.12
N GLY A 57 4.80 -3.57 -3.22
CA GLY A 57 5.10 -4.01 -4.58
C GLY A 57 6.28 -3.26 -5.21
N PRO A 58 6.62 -3.55 -6.48
CA PRO A 58 7.74 -2.91 -7.19
C PRO A 58 7.64 -1.38 -7.22
N ILE A 59 6.47 -0.83 -7.55
CA ILE A 59 6.26 0.62 -7.58
C ILE A 59 6.47 1.22 -6.19
N THR A 60 5.90 0.60 -5.15
CA THR A 60 6.01 1.13 -3.79
C THR A 60 7.45 1.08 -3.29
N SER A 61 8.17 -0.02 -3.54
CA SER A 61 9.58 -0.16 -3.12
C SER A 61 10.48 0.85 -3.81
N SER A 62 10.33 1.01 -5.13
CA SER A 62 11.09 2.00 -5.92
C SER A 62 10.80 3.44 -5.46
N ALA A 63 9.52 3.80 -5.31
CA ALA A 63 9.12 5.13 -4.84
C ALA A 63 9.65 5.42 -3.42
N VAL A 64 9.60 4.46 -2.52
CA VAL A 64 10.14 4.59 -1.15
C VAL A 64 11.64 4.83 -1.18
N VAL A 65 12.40 4.03 -1.93
CA VAL A 65 13.86 4.17 -2.02
C VAL A 65 14.24 5.52 -2.62
N ALA A 66 13.58 5.92 -3.70
CA ALA A 66 13.85 7.21 -4.35
C ALA A 66 13.51 8.41 -3.46
N THR A 67 12.43 8.34 -2.67
CA THR A 67 11.95 9.46 -1.85
C THR A 67 12.67 9.55 -0.51
N VAL A 68 12.95 8.42 0.14
CA VAL A 68 13.58 8.35 1.47
C VAL A 68 15.09 8.57 1.36
N GLY A 69 15.72 8.06 0.29
CA GLY A 69 17.18 8.12 0.15
C GLY A 69 17.88 7.40 1.29
N ASP A 70 18.51 8.14 2.20
CA ASP A 70 19.16 7.56 3.39
C ASP A 70 18.20 7.51 4.58
N ALA A 71 17.76 6.30 4.92
CA ALA A 71 16.86 6.06 6.06
C ALA A 71 17.53 6.37 7.43
N ARG A 72 18.84 6.48 7.51
CA ARG A 72 19.59 6.84 8.75
C ARG A 72 19.35 8.29 9.16
N LEU A 73 18.86 9.13 8.26
CA LEU A 73 18.43 10.50 8.59
C LEU A 73 17.25 10.53 9.57
N PHE A 74 16.52 9.42 9.72
CA PHE A 74 15.46 9.28 10.70
C PHE A 74 15.96 8.49 11.91
N ALA A 75 15.81 9.04 13.09
CA ALA A 75 16.26 8.41 14.35
C ALA A 75 15.60 7.03 14.59
N ASN A 76 14.40 6.82 14.08
CA ASN A 76 13.67 5.55 14.19
C ASN A 76 12.51 5.48 13.17
N GLY A 77 11.94 4.28 13.01
CA GLY A 77 10.82 4.07 12.08
C GLY A 77 9.54 4.84 12.43
N ARG A 78 9.36 5.27 13.68
CA ARG A 78 8.22 6.14 14.06
C ARG A 78 8.38 7.53 13.45
N GLN A 79 9.62 8.04 13.41
CA GLN A 79 9.93 9.32 12.78
C GLN A 79 9.70 9.27 11.27
N LEU A 80 10.12 8.20 10.58
CA LEU A 80 9.80 8.00 9.16
C LEU A 80 8.28 7.96 8.93
N ALA A 81 7.54 7.20 9.73
CA ALA A 81 6.08 7.14 9.62
C ALA A 81 5.41 8.50 9.88
N ALA A 82 5.94 9.30 10.81
CA ALA A 82 5.48 10.66 11.07
C ALA A 82 5.81 11.60 9.90
N TRP A 83 7.00 11.49 9.32
CA TRP A 83 7.41 12.24 8.15
C TRP A 83 6.54 11.94 6.93
N LEU A 84 6.12 10.67 6.74
CA LEU A 84 5.15 10.27 5.71
C LEU A 84 3.70 10.71 6.04
N GLY A 85 3.47 11.28 7.22
CA GLY A 85 2.15 11.74 7.63
C GLY A 85 1.16 10.62 7.97
N LEU A 86 1.66 9.44 8.34
CA LEU A 86 0.87 8.25 8.73
C LEU A 86 0.55 8.20 10.23
N VAL A 87 0.86 9.27 10.99
CA VAL A 87 0.54 9.38 12.42
C VAL A 87 -0.67 10.27 12.64
N PRO A 88 -1.47 10.03 13.70
CA PRO A 88 -2.59 10.89 14.03
C PRO A 88 -2.14 12.33 14.32
N ARG A 89 -2.97 13.29 13.96
CA ARG A 89 -2.84 14.67 14.46
C ARG A 89 -3.28 14.67 15.91
N GLN A 90 -2.47 15.26 16.76
CA GLN A 90 -2.81 15.47 18.16
C GLN A 90 -3.39 16.88 18.34
N HIS A 91 -4.52 16.95 19.00
CA HIS A 91 -5.18 18.19 19.39
C HIS A 91 -5.51 18.10 20.87
N SER A 92 -4.45 18.13 21.69
CA SER A 92 -4.58 17.98 23.14
C SER A 92 -4.49 19.34 23.81
N SER A 93 -5.44 19.63 24.69
CA SER A 93 -5.47 20.82 25.51
C SER A 93 -6.01 20.49 26.91
N GLY A 94 -5.47 21.11 27.96
CA GLY A 94 -5.98 20.95 29.32
C GLY A 94 -5.96 19.51 29.87
N GLY A 95 -4.95 18.70 29.50
CA GLY A 95 -4.82 17.30 29.97
C GLY A 95 -5.75 16.30 29.29
N LYS A 96 -6.52 16.72 28.27
CA LYS A 96 -7.38 15.83 27.48
C LYS A 96 -6.72 15.51 26.12
N ASP A 97 -6.32 14.25 25.94
CA ASP A 97 -5.76 13.78 24.67
C ASP A 97 -6.88 13.58 23.63
N ARG A 98 -6.80 14.32 22.53
CA ARG A 98 -7.70 14.16 21.38
C ARG A 98 -6.88 13.84 20.13
N LEU A 99 -6.94 12.57 19.69
CA LEU A 99 -6.37 12.13 18.44
C LEU A 99 -7.38 12.30 17.30
N LEU A 100 -6.93 12.96 16.24
CA LEU A 100 -7.71 13.16 15.01
C LEU A 100 -7.22 12.18 13.92
N GLY A 101 -7.75 12.30 12.70
CA GLY A 101 -7.23 11.55 11.55
C GLY A 101 -5.74 11.83 11.31
N ILE A 102 -5.11 11.05 10.43
CA ILE A 102 -3.67 11.18 10.13
C ILE A 102 -3.28 12.61 9.71
N SER A 103 -2.03 12.97 9.98
CA SER A 103 -1.53 14.33 9.75
C SER A 103 -1.52 14.72 8.27
N LYS A 104 -1.34 13.73 7.38
CA LYS A 104 -1.19 13.91 5.92
C LYS A 104 -0.07 14.89 5.53
N ARG A 105 0.83 15.22 6.45
CA ARG A 105 2.03 16.02 6.17
C ARG A 105 3.08 15.13 5.49
N GLY A 106 4.00 15.75 4.73
CA GLY A 106 5.05 15.03 4.01
C GLY A 106 4.59 14.43 2.69
N ASP A 107 5.35 13.46 2.16
CA ASP A 107 5.14 12.93 0.82
C ASP A 107 3.78 12.23 0.66
N GLY A 108 2.94 12.80 -0.21
CA GLY A 108 1.59 12.31 -0.48
C GLY A 108 1.57 11.05 -1.34
N TYR A 109 2.53 10.92 -2.24
CA TYR A 109 2.60 9.81 -3.18
C TYR A 109 2.99 8.51 -2.48
N VAL A 110 4.12 8.51 -1.75
CA VAL A 110 4.57 7.33 -0.99
C VAL A 110 3.54 6.92 0.06
N ARG A 111 2.94 7.88 0.77
CA ARG A 111 1.85 7.60 1.71
C ARG A 111 0.68 6.91 1.02
N THR A 112 0.26 7.37 -0.15
CA THR A 112 -0.84 6.79 -0.92
C THR A 112 -0.51 5.36 -1.33
N LEU A 113 0.67 5.11 -1.86
CA LEU A 113 1.12 3.76 -2.24
C LEU A 113 1.12 2.79 -1.05
N LEU A 114 1.65 3.20 0.11
CA LEU A 114 1.65 2.38 1.31
C LEU A 114 0.23 2.06 1.80
N ILE A 115 -0.70 3.02 1.73
CA ILE A 115 -2.10 2.79 2.11
C ILE A 115 -2.80 1.87 1.10
N HIS A 116 -2.55 2.02 -0.19
CA HIS A 116 -3.11 1.13 -1.23
C HIS A 116 -2.59 -0.30 -1.08
N GLY A 117 -1.28 -0.47 -0.84
CA GLY A 117 -0.70 -1.78 -0.56
C GLY A 117 -1.31 -2.42 0.70
N ALA A 118 -1.55 -1.62 1.74
CA ALA A 118 -2.23 -2.09 2.94
C ALA A 118 -3.68 -2.51 2.67
N ARG A 119 -4.43 -1.76 1.84
CA ARG A 119 -5.80 -2.13 1.42
C ARG A 119 -5.83 -3.44 0.63
N SER A 120 -4.91 -3.60 -0.32
CA SER A 120 -4.78 -4.85 -1.09
C SER A 120 -4.52 -6.05 -0.18
N LEU A 121 -3.68 -5.87 0.85
CA LEU A 121 -3.41 -6.92 1.82
C LEU A 121 -4.64 -7.25 2.68
N ILE A 122 -5.42 -6.26 3.10
CA ILE A 122 -6.70 -6.47 3.81
C ILE A 122 -7.65 -7.28 2.94
N GLN A 123 -7.85 -6.91 1.69
CA GLN A 123 -8.70 -7.66 0.75
C GLN A 123 -8.21 -9.09 0.52
N ALA A 124 -6.89 -9.29 0.40
CA ALA A 124 -6.31 -10.62 0.26
C ALA A 124 -6.53 -11.47 1.52
N ASN A 125 -6.44 -10.87 2.71
CA ASN A 125 -6.72 -11.51 3.99
C ASN A 125 -8.20 -11.93 4.11
N GLU A 126 -9.13 -11.07 3.72
CA GLU A 126 -10.57 -11.37 3.68
C GLU A 126 -10.89 -12.51 2.71
N ARG A 127 -10.30 -12.52 1.51
CA ARG A 127 -10.46 -13.61 0.55
C ARG A 127 -9.92 -14.95 1.10
N ARG A 128 -8.78 -14.92 1.80
CA ARG A 128 -8.22 -16.11 2.47
C ARG A 128 -9.16 -16.62 3.55
N ARG A 129 -9.70 -15.71 4.36
CA ARG A 129 -10.66 -16.04 5.42
C ARG A 129 -11.93 -16.68 4.86
N ALA A 130 -12.50 -16.09 3.81
CA ALA A 130 -13.67 -16.65 3.12
C ALA A 130 -13.40 -18.05 2.54
N GLY A 131 -12.17 -18.32 2.11
CA GLY A 131 -11.73 -19.63 1.63
C GLY A 131 -11.23 -20.60 2.72
N GLY A 132 -11.45 -20.31 4.00
CA GLY A 132 -11.02 -21.18 5.13
C GLY A 132 -9.50 -21.32 5.29
N LYS A 133 -8.71 -20.40 4.71
CA LYS A 133 -7.24 -20.41 4.79
C LYS A 133 -6.74 -19.60 5.98
N SER A 134 -5.53 -19.92 6.44
CA SER A 134 -4.87 -19.14 7.49
C SER A 134 -4.71 -17.67 7.12
N THR A 135 -5.00 -16.79 8.06
CA THR A 135 -4.98 -15.33 7.96
C THR A 135 -3.94 -14.72 8.90
N ASP A 136 -3.66 -13.42 8.74
CA ASP A 136 -2.80 -12.68 9.69
C ASP A 136 -3.60 -12.35 10.96
N ALA A 137 -3.31 -13.05 12.06
CA ALA A 137 -4.00 -12.88 13.34
C ALA A 137 -3.92 -11.46 13.91
N TRP A 138 -2.85 -10.70 13.62
CA TRP A 138 -2.74 -9.29 14.02
C TRP A 138 -3.72 -8.43 13.22
N LEU A 139 -3.81 -8.67 11.93
CA LEU A 139 -4.71 -7.95 11.03
C LEU A 139 -6.17 -8.26 11.36
N ASP A 140 -6.50 -9.52 11.64
CA ASP A 140 -7.84 -9.93 12.05
C ASP A 140 -8.27 -9.26 13.35
N ARG A 141 -7.39 -9.22 14.36
CA ARG A 141 -7.66 -8.50 15.62
C ARG A 141 -7.84 -7.00 15.40
N LEU A 142 -7.12 -6.42 14.45
CA LEU A 142 -7.25 -5.01 14.12
C LEU A 142 -8.58 -4.71 13.43
N LEU A 143 -8.95 -5.50 12.44
CA LEU A 143 -10.22 -5.38 11.70
C LEU A 143 -11.46 -5.61 12.58
N ALA A 144 -11.34 -6.43 13.62
CA ALA A 144 -12.40 -6.62 14.59
C ALA A 144 -12.68 -5.39 15.47
N ARG A 145 -11.72 -4.46 15.58
CA ARG A 145 -11.81 -3.29 16.48
C ARG A 145 -12.02 -1.95 15.78
N CYS A 146 -11.70 -1.86 14.50
CA CYS A 146 -11.78 -0.60 13.79
C CYS A 146 -12.18 -0.77 12.32
N HIS A 147 -12.69 0.31 11.74
CA HIS A 147 -13.05 0.36 10.34
C HIS A 147 -11.86 0.05 9.43
N ALA A 148 -12.09 -0.62 8.29
CA ALA A 148 -11.05 -1.07 7.34
C ALA A 148 -10.09 0.05 6.90
N ASN A 149 -10.56 1.28 6.73
CA ASN A 149 -9.70 2.42 6.40
C ASN A 149 -8.72 2.78 7.54
N VAL A 150 -9.13 2.64 8.79
CA VAL A 150 -8.26 2.86 9.95
C VAL A 150 -7.23 1.74 10.05
N ALA A 151 -7.66 0.48 9.82
CA ALA A 151 -6.79 -0.67 9.74
C ALA A 151 -5.74 -0.53 8.62
N ALA A 152 -6.15 -0.05 7.43
CA ALA A 152 -5.22 0.18 6.32
C ALA A 152 -4.14 1.22 6.67
N VAL A 153 -4.51 2.30 7.33
CA VAL A 153 -3.55 3.32 7.78
C VAL A 153 -2.62 2.78 8.87
N ALA A 154 -3.13 2.00 9.82
CA ALA A 154 -2.31 1.38 10.86
C ALA A 154 -1.33 0.37 10.27
N LEU A 155 -1.74 -0.41 9.27
CA LEU A 155 -0.88 -1.33 8.54
C LEU A 155 0.16 -0.58 7.71
N ALA A 156 -0.21 0.48 7.01
CA ALA A 156 0.73 1.34 6.28
C ALA A 156 1.79 1.96 7.22
N ASN A 157 1.39 2.42 8.40
CA ASN A 157 2.32 2.90 9.43
C ASN A 157 3.27 1.79 9.91
N ARG A 158 2.74 0.57 10.15
CA ARG A 158 3.57 -0.60 10.49
C ARG A 158 4.57 -0.90 9.38
N ASN A 159 4.14 -0.91 8.11
CA ASN A 159 5.01 -1.15 6.96
C ASN A 159 6.10 -0.08 6.83
N ALA A 160 5.77 1.20 7.00
CA ALA A 160 6.77 2.28 7.01
C ALA A 160 7.86 2.06 8.06
N ARG A 161 7.51 1.56 9.25
CA ARG A 161 8.48 1.25 10.31
C ARG A 161 9.33 0.04 9.98
N ILE A 162 8.77 -0.98 9.32
CA ILE A 162 9.51 -2.15 8.83
C ILE A 162 10.48 -1.72 7.73
N VAL A 163 10.03 -0.91 6.78
CA VAL A 163 10.85 -0.34 5.71
C VAL A 163 12.07 0.39 6.30
N TRP A 164 11.85 1.27 7.27
CA TRP A 164 12.94 1.96 7.95
C TRP A 164 13.95 0.98 8.53
N ALA A 165 13.50 -0.03 9.27
CA ALA A 165 14.37 -1.03 9.89
C ALA A 165 15.18 -1.82 8.84
N MET A 166 14.55 -2.22 7.73
CA MET A 166 15.22 -2.95 6.66
C MET A 166 16.23 -2.09 5.89
N MET A 167 15.91 -0.81 5.65
CA MET A 167 16.82 0.11 4.96
C MET A 167 18.04 0.45 5.82
N THR A 168 17.88 0.56 7.14
CA THR A 168 18.99 0.91 8.06
C THR A 168 19.86 -0.27 8.42
N SER A 169 19.29 -1.47 8.61
CA SER A 169 20.02 -2.67 9.01
C SER A 169 20.51 -3.54 7.86
N GLY A 170 20.01 -3.31 6.64
CA GLY A 170 20.26 -4.19 5.49
C GLY A 170 19.62 -5.58 5.60
N SER A 171 18.78 -5.82 6.61
CA SER A 171 18.16 -7.11 6.87
C SER A 171 17.05 -7.45 5.86
N THR A 172 16.71 -8.74 5.79
CA THR A 172 15.55 -9.25 5.05
C THR A 172 14.31 -9.27 5.93
N TYR A 173 13.12 -9.22 5.30
CA TYR A 173 11.87 -9.31 6.03
C TYR A 173 11.69 -10.70 6.65
N ARG A 174 11.38 -10.72 7.95
CA ARG A 174 10.96 -11.95 8.64
C ARG A 174 9.54 -11.78 9.12
N ALA A 175 8.63 -12.60 8.61
CA ALA A 175 7.27 -12.65 9.13
C ALA A 175 7.33 -13.03 10.61
N ARG A 176 6.66 -12.26 11.48
CA ARG A 176 6.56 -12.63 12.88
C ARG A 176 5.71 -13.89 12.97
N ALA A 177 6.30 -14.97 13.50
CA ALA A 177 5.53 -16.19 13.78
C ALA A 177 4.31 -15.82 14.63
N ALA A 178 3.15 -16.36 14.26
CA ALA A 178 1.95 -16.23 15.08
C ALA A 178 2.23 -16.93 16.43
N ALA A 179 2.32 -16.13 17.48
CA ALA A 179 2.33 -16.62 18.85
C ALA A 179 0.89 -16.80 19.32
#